data_859cac4b8eb9cc8e5618658f23b8f8c8
#
_entry.id   859cac4b8eb9cc8e5618658f23b8f8c8
#
_cell.length_a   1.000
_cell.length_b   1.000
_cell.length_c   1.000
_cell.angle_alpha   90.00
_cell.angle_beta   90.00
_cell.angle_gamma   90.00
#
_symmetry.space_group_name_H-M   'P 1'
#
loop_
_entity.id
_entity.type
_entity.pdbx_description
1 polymer ?
#
loop_
_entity_poly.entity_id
_entity_poly.type
_entity_poly.pdbx_seq_one_letter_code
_entity_poly.pdbx_strand_id
1 'polypeptide(L)'
;ERWVDPAYQKIYGDIFAGQWRDYDPWCGTYRTQTREYASPAVCSMFRTFQGWTALTEQGPADGTISLLPMANSIAYFLMRAVQDDVEPDDLCGAAPGRALGARHKWHSDILGGLMSIPTVGPGDTVWWHPDVIHSVADEHAGKDYANVIYVGATPKCTKNAAYASKQ
;
A
#
# COMPACT_ATOMS: atom_id res chain seq x y z
N GLU A 1 12.22 -1.88 -11.81
CA GLU A 1 12.33 -0.45 -12.14
C GLU A 1 12.29 0.44 -10.88
N ARG A 2 11.31 0.26 -9.98
CA ARG A 2 11.20 1.07 -8.74
C ARG A 2 12.42 0.91 -7.82
N TRP A 3 12.99 -0.27 -7.73
CA TRP A 3 14.14 -0.56 -6.88
C TRP A 3 15.42 0.23 -7.24
N VAL A 4 15.55 0.62 -8.50
CA VAL A 4 16.68 1.41 -9.00
C VAL A 4 16.36 2.90 -9.12
N ASP A 5 15.15 3.33 -8.82
CA ASP A 5 14.78 4.74 -8.78
C ASP A 5 15.46 5.42 -7.58
N PRO A 6 16.28 6.46 -7.79
CA PRO A 6 17.00 7.13 -6.71
C PRO A 6 16.09 7.69 -5.60
N ALA A 7 14.84 8.06 -5.93
CA ALA A 7 13.89 8.53 -4.93
C ALA A 7 13.40 7.39 -4.05
N TYR A 8 13.08 6.23 -4.63
CA TYR A 8 12.73 5.03 -3.84
C TYR A 8 13.90 4.54 -2.99
N GLN A 9 15.11 4.60 -3.52
CA GLN A 9 16.32 4.29 -2.75
C GLN A 9 16.46 5.20 -1.50
N LYS A 10 16.11 6.49 -1.63
CA LYS A 10 16.15 7.43 -0.51
C LYS A 10 14.99 7.23 0.47
N ILE A 11 13.80 6.86 -0.01
CA ILE A 11 12.63 6.62 0.85
C ILE A 11 12.86 5.39 1.73
N TYR A 12 13.41 4.31 1.17
CA TYR A 12 13.57 3.02 1.85
C TYR A 12 15.04 2.70 2.16
N GLY A 13 15.91 3.70 2.15
CA GLY A 13 17.36 3.54 2.30
C GLY A 13 17.75 2.83 3.59
N ASP A 14 17.13 3.18 4.71
CA ASP A 14 17.39 2.54 6.00
C ASP A 14 17.03 1.05 5.98
N ILE A 15 15.93 0.70 5.31
CA ILE A 15 15.52 -0.69 5.13
C ILE A 15 16.56 -1.44 4.30
N PHE A 16 16.99 -0.88 3.17
CA PHE A 16 17.99 -1.51 2.29
C PHE A 16 19.37 -1.61 2.93
N ALA A 17 19.70 -0.73 3.89
CA ALA A 17 20.91 -0.79 4.68
C ALA A 17 20.82 -1.79 5.86
N GLY A 18 19.68 -2.47 6.06
CA GLY A 18 19.46 -3.35 7.19
C GLY A 18 19.08 -2.62 8.49
N GLN A 19 18.93 -1.30 8.42
CA GLN A 19 18.59 -0.42 9.55
C GLN A 19 17.07 -0.15 9.59
N TRP A 20 16.27 -1.16 9.36
CA TRP A 20 14.83 -1.03 9.19
C TRP A 20 14.10 -0.41 10.39
N ARG A 21 14.70 -0.40 11.59
CA ARG A 21 14.14 0.25 12.76
C ARG A 21 14.22 1.77 12.72
N ASP A 22 15.14 2.30 11.93
CA ASP A 22 15.34 3.74 11.72
C ASP A 22 14.44 4.28 10.60
N TYR A 23 13.81 3.39 9.84
CA TYR A 23 12.87 3.77 8.80
C TYR A 23 11.64 4.49 9.37
N ASP A 24 11.43 5.74 8.90
CA ASP A 24 10.28 6.55 9.26
C ASP A 24 9.26 6.57 8.10
N PRO A 25 8.14 5.83 8.19
CA PRO A 25 7.09 5.84 7.16
C PRO A 25 6.43 7.22 7.00
N TRP A 26 6.48 8.06 8.01
CA TRP A 26 5.84 9.38 8.00
C TRP A 26 6.69 10.45 7.30
N CYS A 27 7.94 10.17 7.00
CA CYS A 27 8.80 11.06 6.22
C CYS A 27 8.36 11.12 4.76
N GLY A 28 7.81 12.25 4.34
CA GLY A 28 7.35 12.49 2.95
C GLY A 28 8.41 13.06 1.99
N THR A 29 9.62 13.37 2.49
CA THR A 29 10.61 14.21 1.82
C THR A 29 10.93 13.79 0.38
N TYR A 30 11.17 12.52 0.11
CA TYR A 30 11.51 12.04 -1.23
C TYR A 30 10.32 11.47 -2.00
N ARG A 31 9.16 11.32 -1.38
CA ARG A 31 7.98 10.69 -2.00
C ARG A 31 7.40 11.52 -3.13
N THR A 32 7.63 12.84 -3.13
CA THR A 32 7.24 13.75 -4.22
C THR A 32 8.19 13.71 -5.42
N GLN A 33 9.31 13.00 -5.32
CA GLN A 33 10.36 12.93 -6.35
C GLN A 33 10.37 11.61 -7.10
N THR A 34 9.55 10.65 -6.72
CA THR A 34 9.46 9.34 -7.40
C THR A 34 9.00 9.51 -8.84
N ARG A 35 9.61 8.74 -9.74
CA ARG A 35 9.21 8.73 -11.15
C ARG A 35 7.85 8.07 -11.33
N GLU A 36 7.19 8.44 -12.41
CA GLU A 36 6.00 7.75 -12.86
C GLU A 36 6.40 6.57 -13.75
N TYR A 37 5.80 5.43 -13.46
CA TYR A 37 5.96 4.23 -14.27
C TYR A 37 4.62 3.87 -14.91
N ALA A 38 4.63 3.55 -16.18
CA ALA A 38 3.43 3.10 -16.87
C ALA A 38 2.93 1.80 -16.22
N SER A 39 1.76 1.88 -15.60
CA SER A 39 1.12 0.72 -14.99
C SER A 39 -0.39 0.94 -14.99
N PRO A 40 -1.17 0.05 -15.64
CA PRO A 40 -2.62 0.19 -15.69
C PRO A 40 -3.29 0.01 -14.32
N ALA A 41 -2.59 -0.60 -13.37
CA ALA A 41 -3.14 -0.93 -12.05
C ALA A 41 -2.73 0.03 -10.94
N VAL A 42 -1.91 1.05 -11.23
CA VAL A 42 -1.29 1.88 -10.20
C VAL A 42 -1.42 3.36 -10.52
N CYS A 43 -2.07 4.09 -9.62
CA CYS A 43 -2.03 5.55 -9.63
C CYS A 43 -0.71 6.02 -9.01
N SER A 44 0.02 6.88 -9.69
CA SER A 44 1.34 7.38 -9.28
C SER A 44 1.31 8.70 -8.52
N MET A 45 0.15 9.27 -8.25
CA MET A 45 0.05 10.46 -7.39
C MET A 45 0.68 10.19 -6.02
N PHE A 46 1.40 11.17 -5.50
CA PHE A 46 1.82 11.15 -4.11
C PHE A 46 0.63 11.37 -3.19
N ARG A 47 0.43 10.47 -2.25
CA ARG A 47 -0.60 10.53 -1.20
C ARG A 47 0.07 10.40 0.15
N THR A 48 -0.31 11.22 1.10
CA THR A 48 0.06 11.05 2.50
C THR A 48 -0.76 9.93 3.14
N PHE A 49 -2.04 9.83 2.75
CA PHE A 49 -2.93 8.75 3.12
C PHE A 49 -3.76 8.30 1.92
N GLN A 50 -4.08 7.03 1.89
CA GLN A 50 -5.14 6.45 1.08
C GLN A 50 -6.38 6.32 1.96
N GLY A 51 -7.55 6.33 1.33
CA GLY A 51 -8.78 6.19 2.08
C GLY A 51 -10.01 6.11 1.20
N TRP A 52 -11.13 5.95 1.87
CA TRP A 52 -12.45 6.01 1.26
C TRP A 52 -13.51 6.46 2.27
N THR A 53 -14.64 6.91 1.74
CA THR A 53 -15.85 7.21 2.50
C THR A 53 -16.87 6.10 2.24
N ALA A 54 -17.45 5.55 3.30
CA ALA A 54 -18.52 4.55 3.20
C ALA A 54 -19.81 5.20 2.67
N LEU A 55 -20.47 4.54 1.73
CA LEU A 55 -21.82 4.91 1.26
C LEU A 55 -22.89 4.01 1.86
N THR A 56 -22.50 2.84 2.35
CA THR A 56 -23.35 1.87 3.03
C THR A 56 -22.68 1.45 4.33
N GLU A 57 -23.48 0.94 5.28
CA GLU A 57 -22.92 0.28 6.45
C GLU A 57 -22.12 -0.94 6.01
N GLN A 58 -20.95 -1.15 6.59
CA GLN A 58 -20.08 -2.28 6.30
C GLN A 58 -19.08 -2.51 7.43
N GLY A 59 -18.70 -3.77 7.62
CA GLY A 59 -17.80 -4.17 8.70
C GLY A 59 -17.23 -5.56 8.48
N PRO A 60 -16.78 -6.24 9.54
CA PRO A 60 -16.27 -7.59 9.44
C PRO A 60 -17.27 -8.52 8.75
N ALA A 61 -16.79 -9.34 7.81
CA ALA A 61 -17.56 -10.25 6.97
C ALA A 61 -18.41 -9.62 5.85
N ASP A 62 -18.37 -8.32 5.65
CA ASP A 62 -19.09 -7.61 4.55
C ASP A 62 -18.22 -7.37 3.31
N GLY A 63 -17.15 -8.13 3.11
CA GLY A 63 -16.25 -7.95 1.96
C GLY A 63 -15.48 -6.62 1.99
N THR A 64 -15.31 -6.02 3.15
CA THR A 64 -14.63 -4.74 3.33
C THR A 64 -13.10 -4.88 3.39
N ILE A 65 -12.42 -3.77 3.62
CA ILE A 65 -10.95 -3.74 3.70
C ILE A 65 -10.43 -4.39 4.99
N SER A 66 -9.34 -5.14 4.84
CA SER A 66 -8.50 -5.59 5.94
C SER A 66 -7.14 -4.90 5.86
N LEU A 67 -6.61 -4.51 6.99
CA LEU A 67 -5.36 -3.78 7.12
C LEU A 67 -4.40 -4.52 8.04
N LEU A 68 -3.12 -4.51 7.72
CA LEU A 68 -2.07 -4.83 8.68
C LEU A 68 -1.71 -3.53 9.41
N PRO A 69 -2.09 -3.36 10.70
CA PRO A 69 -2.05 -2.06 11.38
C PRO A 69 -0.64 -1.63 11.79
N MET A 70 0.30 -1.77 10.88
CA MET A 70 1.72 -1.46 11.11
C MET A 70 2.40 -1.06 9.79
N ALA A 71 2.62 0.23 9.57
CA ALA A 71 3.26 0.72 8.35
C ALA A 71 4.68 0.18 8.17
N ASN A 72 5.42 -0.02 9.26
CA ASN A 72 6.79 -0.56 9.19
C ASN A 72 6.87 -2.03 8.74
N SER A 73 5.75 -2.73 8.61
CA SER A 73 5.72 -4.07 8.00
C SER A 73 6.18 -4.07 6.54
N ILE A 74 6.19 -2.92 5.89
CA ILE A 74 6.79 -2.75 4.56
C ILE A 74 8.26 -3.17 4.55
N ALA A 75 8.99 -3.00 5.66
CA ALA A 75 10.37 -3.43 5.76
C ALA A 75 10.50 -4.95 5.60
N TYR A 76 9.67 -5.73 6.29
CA TYR A 76 9.64 -7.18 6.10
C TYR A 76 9.30 -7.54 4.64
N PHE A 77 8.27 -6.91 4.09
CA PHE A 77 7.85 -7.14 2.71
C PHE A 77 8.97 -6.89 1.70
N LEU A 78 9.72 -5.79 1.86
CA LEU A 78 10.81 -5.43 0.96
C LEU A 78 12.02 -6.35 1.13
N MET A 79 12.41 -6.64 2.38
CA MET A 79 13.57 -7.48 2.69
C MET A 79 13.34 -8.96 2.39
N ARG A 80 12.08 -9.41 2.41
CA ARG A 80 11.74 -10.80 2.10
C ARG A 80 12.12 -11.19 0.68
N ALA A 81 12.02 -10.25 -0.25
CA ALA A 81 12.33 -10.49 -1.66
C ALA A 81 13.83 -10.74 -1.95
N VAL A 82 14.71 -10.42 -1.01
CA VAL A 82 16.17 -10.55 -1.16
C VAL A 82 16.78 -11.55 -0.17
N GLN A 83 15.96 -12.43 0.41
CA GLN A 83 16.44 -13.50 1.28
C GLN A 83 16.98 -14.68 0.45
N ASP A 84 17.90 -15.45 1.03
CA ASP A 84 18.61 -16.54 0.38
C ASP A 84 17.71 -17.68 -0.17
N ASP A 85 16.50 -17.82 0.38
CA ASP A 85 15.51 -18.81 -0.06
C ASP A 85 14.57 -18.31 -1.16
N VAL A 86 14.80 -17.11 -1.68
CA VAL A 86 14.06 -16.52 -2.82
C VAL A 86 15.00 -16.45 -4.01
N GLU A 87 14.61 -17.06 -5.12
CA GLU A 87 15.40 -16.97 -6.36
C GLU A 87 15.60 -15.51 -6.78
N PRO A 88 16.82 -15.13 -7.20
CA PRO A 88 17.18 -13.73 -7.45
C PRO A 88 16.29 -13.00 -8.48
N ASP A 89 15.65 -13.73 -9.39
CA ASP A 89 14.75 -13.21 -10.43
C ASP A 89 13.26 -13.32 -10.07
N ASP A 90 12.90 -14.04 -9.00
CA ASP A 90 11.52 -14.18 -8.53
C ASP A 90 11.04 -12.92 -7.76
N LEU A 91 11.89 -12.37 -6.90
CA LEU A 91 11.56 -11.21 -6.05
C LEU A 91 10.19 -11.35 -5.35
N CYS A 92 9.86 -12.54 -4.84
CA CYS A 92 8.55 -12.87 -4.27
C CYS A 92 7.38 -12.64 -5.25
N GLY A 93 7.61 -12.83 -6.53
CA GLY A 93 6.62 -12.67 -7.59
C GLY A 93 6.33 -11.21 -7.96
N ALA A 94 7.19 -10.28 -7.58
CA ALA A 94 7.12 -8.91 -8.06
C ALA A 94 7.45 -8.85 -9.56
N ALA A 95 6.65 -8.09 -10.30
CA ALA A 95 6.85 -7.95 -11.75
C ALA A 95 6.70 -6.50 -12.18
N PRO A 96 7.47 -6.05 -13.20
CA PRO A 96 7.32 -4.73 -13.78
C PRO A 96 5.89 -4.45 -14.24
N GLY A 97 5.39 -3.23 -14.02
CA GLY A 97 4.07 -2.81 -14.45
C GLY A 97 2.90 -3.39 -13.63
N ARG A 98 3.17 -4.15 -12.58
CA ARG A 98 2.16 -4.68 -11.67
C ARG A 98 2.25 -4.05 -10.28
N ALA A 99 1.12 -3.98 -9.58
CA ALA A 99 1.12 -3.62 -8.17
C ALA A 99 1.91 -4.66 -7.36
N LEU A 100 2.65 -4.18 -6.37
CA LEU A 100 3.28 -5.07 -5.40
C LEU A 100 2.19 -5.74 -4.57
N GLY A 101 2.32 -7.06 -4.34
CA GLY A 101 1.34 -7.84 -3.60
C GLY A 101 2.01 -8.82 -2.65
N ALA A 102 1.54 -8.85 -1.40
CA ALA A 102 1.92 -9.90 -0.47
C ALA A 102 1.28 -11.24 -0.89
N ARG A 103 2.02 -12.33 -0.73
CA ARG A 103 1.58 -13.67 -1.12
C ARG A 103 1.87 -14.67 -0.02
N HIS A 104 0.97 -15.58 0.23
CA HIS A 104 1.11 -16.60 1.28
C HIS A 104 2.41 -17.41 1.18
N LYS A 105 2.86 -17.73 -0.03
CA LYS A 105 4.11 -18.48 -0.24
C LYS A 105 5.32 -17.83 0.46
N TRP A 106 5.39 -16.49 0.49
CA TRP A 106 6.56 -15.77 1.02
C TRP A 106 6.27 -14.85 2.20
N HIS A 107 4.99 -14.52 2.44
CA HIS A 107 4.61 -13.46 3.38
C HIS A 107 3.59 -13.94 4.43
N SER A 108 3.47 -15.26 4.64
CA SER A 108 2.52 -15.84 5.60
C SER A 108 2.62 -15.23 6.99
N ASP A 109 3.85 -14.91 7.44
CA ASP A 109 4.09 -14.37 8.78
C ASP A 109 3.39 -13.03 9.03
N ILE A 110 3.31 -12.17 8.01
CA ILE A 110 2.65 -10.88 8.14
C ILE A 110 1.17 -10.92 7.73
N LEU A 111 0.79 -11.81 6.83
CA LEU A 111 -0.60 -11.92 6.38
C LEU A 111 -1.55 -12.39 7.50
N GLY A 112 -1.05 -13.18 8.44
CA GLY A 112 -1.80 -13.56 9.64
C GLY A 112 -2.15 -12.40 10.59
N GLY A 113 -1.53 -11.24 10.40
CA GLY A 113 -1.81 -10.01 11.16
C GLY A 113 -2.85 -9.09 10.51
N LEU A 114 -3.41 -9.45 9.36
CA LEU A 114 -4.48 -8.66 8.72
C LEU A 114 -5.72 -8.65 9.61
N MET A 115 -6.27 -7.47 9.81
CA MET A 115 -7.46 -7.24 10.63
C MET A 115 -8.50 -6.48 9.81
N SER A 116 -9.74 -6.93 9.87
CA SER A 116 -10.86 -6.16 9.32
C SER A 116 -11.02 -4.85 10.09
N ILE A 117 -11.51 -3.83 9.41
CA ILE A 117 -11.95 -2.60 10.06
C ILE A 117 -13.17 -2.88 10.95
N PRO A 118 -13.42 -2.06 11.98
CA PRO A 118 -14.70 -2.10 12.70
C PRO A 118 -15.84 -1.73 11.76
N THR A 119 -17.08 -1.99 12.19
CA THR A 119 -18.26 -1.55 11.44
C THR A 119 -18.27 -0.02 11.31
N VAL A 120 -18.50 0.46 10.11
CA VAL A 120 -18.62 1.87 9.74
C VAL A 120 -19.95 2.09 9.04
N GLY A 121 -20.55 3.27 9.26
CA GLY A 121 -21.81 3.68 8.63
C GLY A 121 -21.60 4.62 7.43
N PRO A 122 -22.68 4.94 6.70
CA PRO A 122 -22.62 5.91 5.60
C PRO A 122 -22.09 7.26 6.08
N GLY A 123 -21.09 7.80 5.36
CA GLY A 123 -20.40 9.03 5.69
C GLY A 123 -19.14 8.87 6.54
N ASP A 124 -18.93 7.73 7.18
CA ASP A 124 -17.69 7.44 7.86
C ASP A 124 -16.55 7.28 6.86
N THR A 125 -15.32 7.59 7.29
CA THR A 125 -14.12 7.50 6.46
C THR A 125 -13.08 6.58 7.08
N VAL A 126 -12.43 5.79 6.25
CA VAL A 126 -11.31 4.94 6.63
C VAL A 126 -10.07 5.43 5.92
N TRP A 127 -8.99 5.63 6.67
CA TRP A 127 -7.73 6.14 6.17
C TRP A 127 -6.56 5.26 6.58
N TRP A 128 -5.62 5.01 5.68
CA TRP A 128 -4.39 4.28 5.98
C TRP A 128 -3.19 4.87 5.26
N HIS A 129 -2.01 4.69 5.85
CA HIS A 129 -0.76 5.09 5.22
C HIS A 129 -0.49 4.22 3.98
N PRO A 130 0.09 4.75 2.87
CA PRO A 130 0.36 4.00 1.65
C PRO A 130 1.22 2.74 1.81
N ASP A 131 2.08 2.69 2.83
CA ASP A 131 2.92 1.53 3.12
C ASP A 131 2.20 0.46 3.98
N VAL A 132 1.00 0.71 4.43
CA VAL A 132 0.19 -0.30 5.13
C VAL A 132 -0.24 -1.37 4.13
N ILE A 133 0.11 -2.61 4.42
CA ILE A 133 -0.34 -3.77 3.65
C ILE A 133 -1.83 -3.95 3.90
N HIS A 134 -2.58 -4.06 2.81
CA HIS A 134 -4.03 -4.13 2.87
C HIS A 134 -4.59 -5.03 1.77
N SER A 135 -5.76 -5.57 2.01
CA SER A 135 -6.52 -6.37 1.05
C SER A 135 -8.02 -6.11 1.22
N VAL A 136 -8.78 -6.50 0.23
CA VAL A 136 -10.23 -6.71 0.41
C VAL A 136 -10.41 -8.09 1.02
N ALA A 137 -11.39 -8.27 1.90
CA ALA A 137 -11.70 -9.57 2.48
C ALA A 137 -12.05 -10.58 1.37
N ASP A 138 -11.60 -11.83 1.53
CA ASP A 138 -11.78 -12.89 0.52
C ASP A 138 -13.26 -13.31 0.40
N GLU A 139 -14.05 -13.11 1.46
CA GLU A 139 -15.44 -13.50 1.52
C GLU A 139 -16.33 -12.30 1.85
N HIS A 140 -17.53 -12.33 1.31
CA HIS A 140 -18.61 -11.42 1.60
C HIS A 140 -19.82 -12.24 2.07
N ALA A 141 -20.00 -12.31 3.38
CA ALA A 141 -21.13 -13.02 4.02
C ALA A 141 -22.31 -12.08 4.39
N GLY A 142 -22.13 -10.76 4.17
CA GLY A 142 -23.16 -9.75 4.40
C GLY A 142 -24.31 -9.83 3.39
N LYS A 143 -25.39 -9.10 3.67
CA LYS A 143 -26.60 -9.08 2.83
C LYS A 143 -26.57 -7.97 1.78
N ASP A 144 -25.88 -6.90 2.05
CA ASP A 144 -25.85 -5.68 1.25
C ASP A 144 -24.46 -5.42 0.67
N TYR A 145 -24.37 -4.50 -0.29
CA TYR A 145 -23.09 -4.14 -0.92
C TYR A 145 -22.28 -3.21 -0.03
N ALA A 146 -20.99 -3.48 0.09
CA ALA A 146 -20.00 -2.58 0.69
C ALA A 146 -19.57 -1.50 -0.33
N ASN A 147 -20.33 -0.43 -0.44
CA ASN A 147 -20.07 0.64 -1.39
C ASN A 147 -19.21 1.74 -0.77
N VAL A 148 -18.21 2.19 -1.51
CA VAL A 148 -17.28 3.25 -1.07
C VAL A 148 -16.98 4.23 -2.19
N ILE A 149 -16.62 5.46 -1.82
CA ILE A 149 -15.98 6.43 -2.69
C ILE A 149 -14.53 6.58 -2.26
N TYR A 150 -13.59 6.27 -3.15
CA TYR A 150 -12.17 6.46 -2.88
C TYR A 150 -11.83 7.94 -2.74
N VAL A 151 -11.09 8.25 -1.69
CA VAL A 151 -10.50 9.57 -1.44
C VAL A 151 -9.02 9.39 -1.13
N GLY A 152 -8.20 10.30 -1.63
CA GLY A 152 -6.76 10.29 -1.37
C GLY A 152 -6.36 11.63 -0.75
N ALA A 153 -5.60 11.61 0.33
CA ALA A 153 -4.95 12.81 0.85
C ALA A 153 -3.75 13.16 -0.04
N THR A 154 -3.99 13.89 -1.12
CA THR A 154 -3.01 14.26 -2.14
C THR A 154 -2.58 15.71 -1.96
N PRO A 155 -1.43 15.98 -1.30
CA PRO A 155 -0.97 17.33 -1.09
C PRO A 155 -0.59 18.00 -2.42
N LYS A 156 -0.72 19.33 -2.46
CA LYS A 156 -0.29 20.13 -3.60
C LYS A 156 1.24 20.06 -3.71
N CYS A 157 1.74 19.48 -4.78
CA CYS A 157 3.15 19.43 -5.12
C CYS A 157 3.32 19.36 -6.64
N THR A 158 4.53 19.62 -7.15
CA THR A 158 4.81 19.61 -8.58
C THR A 158 4.45 18.29 -9.25
N LYS A 159 4.75 17.16 -8.60
CA LYS A 159 4.39 15.84 -9.09
C LYS A 159 2.88 15.67 -9.26
N ASN A 160 2.12 16.03 -8.24
CA ASN A 160 0.66 15.87 -8.28
C ASN A 160 -0.01 16.83 -9.26
N ALA A 161 0.50 18.07 -9.37
CA ALA A 161 0.04 19.02 -10.38
C ALA A 161 0.29 18.51 -11.81
N ALA A 162 1.49 17.98 -12.07
CA ALA A 162 1.83 17.39 -13.37
C ALA A 162 1.00 16.15 -13.68
N TYR A 163 0.68 15.33 -12.69
CA TYR A 163 -0.22 14.19 -12.86
C TYR A 163 -1.65 14.64 -13.22
N ALA A 164 -2.21 15.56 -12.45
CA ALA A 164 -3.56 16.05 -12.67
C ALA A 164 -3.75 16.73 -14.03
N SER A 165 -2.71 17.35 -14.58
CA SER A 165 -2.77 17.99 -15.90
C SER A 165 -2.81 16.99 -17.08
N LYS A 166 -2.54 15.70 -16.82
CA LYS A 166 -2.56 14.63 -17.84
C LYS A 166 -3.89 13.87 -17.89
N GLN A 167 -4.75 14.10 -16.90
CA GLN A 167 -6.08 13.48 -16.80
C GLN A 167 -7.15 14.35 -17.44
#